data_786570eff300b2ee26bae4c65d5555bc
#
_entry.id   786570eff300b2ee26bae4c65d5555bc
#
_cell.length_a   1.000
_cell.length_b   1.000
_cell.length_c   1.000
_cell.angle_alpha   90.00
_cell.angle_beta   90.00
_cell.angle_gamma   90.00
#
_symmetry.space_group_name_H-M   'P 1'
#
loop_
_entity.id
_entity.type
_entity.pdbx_description
1 polymer ?
#
loop_
_entity_poly.entity_id
_entity_poly.type
_entity_poly.pdbx_seq_one_letter_code
_entity_poly.pdbx_strand_id
1 'polypeptide(L)'
;MNHQIRIGLFGITLAGALAMTSPGALAQERFVTIGTGGQTGVYYTAGQSVCRFLNRAEVKPAIKCNAPSTAGSVTNIVALQKGEYDFGFIQSDHQHKALQGLAPFDRDGAVDELRAVFSLQSEILTVVVREDSGIRDLDGLEGKRVNIGVPGSGSRDTFEEVMKAKGWSNASFALAAELKPAEMASALGDNNLDAITYVVGHPSGAIGGTDEREGADHPRPGRGDRRPARQGRLLQRGADTRRALSGCR
;
A
#
# COMPACT_ATOMS: atom_id res chain seq x y z
N MET A 1 40.33 -64.17 70.69
CA MET A 1 39.05 -63.77 71.25
C MET A 1 38.64 -62.50 70.51
N ASN A 2 37.89 -62.68 69.42
CA ASN A 2 37.47 -61.59 68.56
C ASN A 2 35.97 -61.57 68.39
N HIS A 3 35.33 -60.57 68.98
CA HIS A 3 33.91 -60.31 68.73
C HIS A 3 33.72 -59.45 67.50
N GLN A 4 33.09 -60.04 66.53
CA GLN A 4 32.65 -59.27 65.31
C GLN A 4 31.21 -58.82 65.55
N ILE A 5 31.02 -57.53 65.67
CA ILE A 5 29.71 -56.87 65.70
C ILE A 5 29.30 -56.59 64.25
N ARG A 6 28.22 -57.20 63.76
CA ARG A 6 27.59 -56.93 62.47
C ARG A 6 26.54 -55.82 62.64
N ILE A 7 26.82 -54.68 62.13
CA ILE A 7 25.88 -53.56 62.04
C ILE A 7 25.14 -53.70 60.68
N GLY A 8 23.86 -54.03 60.75
CA GLY A 8 23.00 -54.02 59.57
C GLY A 8 22.62 -52.59 59.16
N LEU A 9 23.02 -52.21 57.97
CA LEU A 9 22.58 -50.93 57.35
C LEU A 9 21.24 -51.14 56.71
N PHE A 10 20.18 -50.58 57.32
CA PHE A 10 18.85 -50.42 56.65
C PHE A 10 18.94 -49.24 55.72
N GLY A 11 19.04 -49.50 54.41
CA GLY A 11 18.97 -48.47 53.34
C GLY A 11 17.52 -48.08 53.06
N ILE A 12 17.10 -46.90 53.49
CA ILE A 12 15.83 -46.33 53.13
C ILE A 12 16.04 -45.60 51.78
N THR A 13 15.58 -46.22 50.67
CA THR A 13 15.52 -45.61 49.36
C THR A 13 14.32 -44.69 49.29
N LEU A 14 14.54 -43.37 49.50
CA LEU A 14 13.54 -42.33 49.28
C LEU A 14 13.50 -42.05 47.77
N ALA A 15 12.56 -42.69 47.06
CA ALA A 15 12.27 -42.43 45.67
C ALA A 15 11.52 -41.08 45.56
N GLY A 16 12.30 -40.00 45.36
CA GLY A 16 11.78 -38.67 45.08
C GLY A 16 11.17 -38.64 43.66
N ALA A 17 9.84 -38.64 43.57
CA ALA A 17 9.12 -38.36 42.31
C ALA A 17 9.34 -36.90 41.96
N LEU A 18 10.32 -36.59 41.09
CA LEU A 18 10.40 -35.31 40.40
C LEU A 18 9.20 -35.22 39.44
N ALA A 19 8.13 -34.58 39.89
CA ALA A 19 7.08 -34.11 39.02
C ALA A 19 7.71 -33.06 38.05
N MET A 20 8.05 -33.49 36.83
CA MET A 20 8.42 -32.59 35.76
C MET A 20 7.16 -31.75 35.40
N THR A 21 7.03 -30.60 36.04
CA THR A 21 6.11 -29.55 35.57
C THR A 21 6.64 -29.09 34.24
N SER A 22 6.13 -29.65 33.11
CA SER A 22 6.36 -29.12 31.81
C SER A 22 5.94 -27.64 31.85
N PRO A 23 6.83 -26.69 31.57
CA PRO A 23 6.43 -25.28 31.41
C PRO A 23 5.36 -25.29 30.30
N GLY A 24 4.12 -24.96 30.66
CA GLY A 24 3.06 -24.79 29.69
C GLY A 24 3.59 -23.89 28.60
N ALA A 25 3.69 -24.41 27.37
CA ALA A 25 4.08 -23.58 26.23
C ALA A 25 3.09 -22.42 26.16
N LEU A 26 3.49 -21.25 26.65
CA LEU A 26 2.73 -20.02 26.47
C LEU A 26 2.59 -19.87 24.96
N ALA A 27 1.36 -19.91 24.48
CA ALA A 27 1.08 -19.72 23.05
C ALA A 27 1.68 -18.39 22.64
N GLN A 28 2.81 -18.43 21.92
CA GLN A 28 3.57 -17.26 21.53
C GLN A 28 2.68 -16.41 20.60
N GLU A 29 2.45 -15.14 20.95
CA GLU A 29 1.74 -14.21 20.08
C GLU A 29 2.43 -14.16 18.70
N ARG A 30 1.63 -14.17 17.63
CA ARG A 30 2.13 -14.04 16.26
C ARG A 30 1.93 -12.61 15.79
N PHE A 31 3.02 -11.95 15.50
CA PHE A 31 2.99 -10.61 14.88
C PHE A 31 2.83 -10.75 13.36
N VAL A 32 2.00 -9.90 12.79
CA VAL A 32 1.73 -9.82 11.36
C VAL A 32 1.81 -8.36 10.92
N THR A 33 2.63 -8.07 9.93
CA THR A 33 2.74 -6.74 9.34
C THR A 33 2.25 -6.76 7.90
N ILE A 34 1.34 -5.82 7.56
CA ILE A 34 0.76 -5.69 6.23
C ILE A 34 1.19 -4.35 5.63
N GLY A 35 2.07 -4.34 4.64
CA GLY A 35 2.43 -3.14 3.89
C GLY A 35 1.23 -2.56 3.16
N THR A 36 1.01 -1.24 3.25
CA THR A 36 -0.18 -0.60 2.68
C THR A 36 0.18 0.44 1.61
N GLY A 37 -0.26 1.65 1.74
CA GLY A 37 0.01 2.81 0.89
C GLY A 37 -0.16 4.10 1.65
N GLY A 38 -0.33 5.21 0.95
CA GLY A 38 -0.60 6.51 1.56
C GLY A 38 -1.88 6.52 2.38
N GLN A 39 -1.92 7.27 3.47
CA GLN A 39 -3.00 7.26 4.48
C GLN A 39 -4.38 7.62 3.90
N THR A 40 -4.44 8.41 2.83
CA THR A 40 -5.68 8.78 2.13
C THR A 40 -6.06 7.79 1.03
N GLY A 41 -5.23 6.76 0.80
CA GLY A 41 -5.44 5.71 -0.20
C GLY A 41 -6.24 4.52 0.33
N VAL A 42 -6.78 3.73 -0.59
CA VAL A 42 -7.61 2.56 -0.29
C VAL A 42 -6.81 1.45 0.42
N TYR A 43 -5.55 1.22 0.04
CA TYR A 43 -4.70 0.20 0.68
C TYR A 43 -4.56 0.39 2.18
N TYR A 44 -4.35 1.64 2.63
CA TYR A 44 -4.24 1.94 4.05
C TYR A 44 -5.53 1.63 4.80
N THR A 45 -6.67 2.09 4.29
CA THR A 45 -7.98 1.83 4.90
C THR A 45 -8.30 0.33 4.96
N ALA A 46 -8.00 -0.40 3.89
CA ALA A 46 -8.19 -1.85 3.82
C ALA A 46 -7.28 -2.58 4.82
N GLY A 47 -5.98 -2.27 4.85
CA GLY A 47 -5.02 -2.86 5.77
C GLY A 47 -5.38 -2.62 7.23
N GLN A 48 -5.77 -1.39 7.59
CA GLN A 48 -6.26 -1.07 8.94
C GLN A 48 -7.51 -1.87 9.30
N SER A 49 -8.39 -2.11 8.33
CA SER A 49 -9.60 -2.90 8.55
C SER A 49 -9.29 -4.37 8.79
N VAL A 50 -8.42 -4.97 7.97
CA VAL A 50 -7.94 -6.35 8.14
C VAL A 50 -7.29 -6.51 9.52
N CYS A 51 -6.38 -5.60 9.91
CA CYS A 51 -5.72 -5.66 11.21
C CYS A 51 -6.70 -5.51 12.37
N ARG A 52 -7.73 -4.68 12.25
CA ARG A 52 -8.79 -4.59 13.27
C ARG A 52 -9.53 -5.91 13.46
N PHE A 53 -9.83 -6.64 12.38
CA PHE A 53 -10.45 -7.96 12.47
C PHE A 53 -9.52 -8.98 13.12
N LEU A 54 -8.27 -9.06 12.68
CA LEU A 54 -7.28 -10.00 13.21
C LEU A 54 -7.00 -9.75 14.71
N ASN A 55 -6.85 -8.49 15.11
CA ASN A 55 -6.58 -8.12 16.50
C ASN A 55 -7.77 -8.38 17.46
N ARG A 56 -8.99 -8.55 16.91
CA ARG A 56 -10.20 -8.91 17.68
C ARG A 56 -10.51 -10.40 17.64
N ALA A 57 -9.88 -11.12 16.71
CA ALA A 57 -10.15 -12.56 16.55
C ALA A 57 -9.60 -13.36 17.75
N GLU A 58 -10.44 -14.21 18.32
CA GLU A 58 -10.07 -15.12 19.41
C GLU A 58 -9.42 -16.39 18.84
N VAL A 59 -8.26 -16.22 18.19
CA VAL A 59 -7.47 -17.34 17.64
C VAL A 59 -6.29 -17.69 18.53
N LYS A 60 -5.81 -18.94 18.42
CA LYS A 60 -4.64 -19.40 19.16
C LYS A 60 -3.60 -19.96 18.18
N PRO A 61 -2.36 -19.45 18.19
CA PRO A 61 -1.87 -18.30 19.00
C PRO A 61 -2.54 -16.98 18.63
N ALA A 62 -2.57 -16.04 19.59
CA ALA A 62 -3.12 -14.71 19.34
C ALA A 62 -2.34 -14.00 18.24
N ILE A 63 -3.04 -13.30 17.35
CA ILE A 63 -2.43 -12.51 16.26
C ILE A 63 -2.41 -11.04 16.67
N LYS A 64 -1.27 -10.39 16.48
CA LYS A 64 -1.08 -8.95 16.60
C LYS A 64 -0.74 -8.40 15.22
N CYS A 65 -1.69 -7.73 14.61
CA CYS A 65 -1.57 -7.18 13.27
C CYS A 65 -1.28 -5.68 13.31
N ASN A 66 -0.33 -5.26 12.47
CA ASN A 66 0.02 -3.87 12.20
C ASN A 66 -0.03 -3.61 10.68
N ALA A 67 -0.53 -2.44 10.28
CA ALA A 67 -0.64 -2.06 8.87
C ALA A 67 -0.03 -0.66 8.67
N PRO A 68 1.30 -0.55 8.55
CA PRO A 68 1.98 0.73 8.34
C PRO A 68 1.60 1.37 7.00
N SER A 69 1.57 2.71 6.98
CA SER A 69 1.53 3.48 5.73
C SER A 69 2.89 3.38 5.02
N THR A 70 2.86 3.13 3.73
CA THR A 70 4.05 2.99 2.88
C THR A 70 3.93 3.83 1.62
N ALA A 71 4.95 3.82 0.77
CA ALA A 71 4.85 4.41 -0.55
C ALA A 71 3.91 3.62 -1.49
N GLY A 72 3.77 2.31 -1.29
CA GLY A 72 2.90 1.44 -2.08
C GLY A 72 3.61 0.21 -2.66
N SER A 73 3.20 -0.22 -3.86
CA SER A 73 3.51 -1.54 -4.43
C SER A 73 4.98 -1.92 -4.44
N VAL A 74 5.86 -1.05 -4.93
CA VAL A 74 7.30 -1.36 -5.05
C VAL A 74 7.92 -1.50 -3.65
N THR A 75 7.65 -0.54 -2.77
CA THR A 75 8.13 -0.60 -1.37
C THR A 75 7.64 -1.87 -0.66
N ASN A 76 6.37 -2.25 -0.85
CA ASN A 76 5.80 -3.41 -0.19
C ASN A 76 6.43 -4.72 -0.69
N ILE A 77 6.69 -4.84 -1.99
CA ILE A 77 7.37 -6.01 -2.57
C ILE A 77 8.79 -6.14 -2.01
N VAL A 78 9.56 -5.06 -1.97
CA VAL A 78 10.93 -5.06 -1.42
C VAL A 78 10.92 -5.45 0.06
N ALA A 79 9.96 -4.97 0.84
CA ALA A 79 9.84 -5.31 2.25
C ALA A 79 9.42 -6.79 2.46
N LEU A 80 8.54 -7.33 1.60
CA LEU A 80 8.20 -8.76 1.59
C LEU A 80 9.42 -9.62 1.26
N GLN A 81 10.20 -9.27 0.26
CA GLN A 81 11.41 -9.99 -0.14
C GLN A 81 12.45 -10.03 0.98
N LYS A 82 12.54 -8.95 1.77
CA LYS A 82 13.44 -8.87 2.93
C LYS A 82 12.88 -9.54 4.19
N GLY A 83 11.63 -10.02 4.16
CA GLY A 83 10.97 -10.57 5.34
C GLY A 83 10.58 -9.51 6.40
N GLU A 84 10.58 -8.22 6.04
CA GLU A 84 10.16 -7.14 6.92
C GLU A 84 8.63 -7.08 7.07
N TYR A 85 7.90 -7.51 6.04
CA TYR A 85 6.45 -7.63 6.02
C TYR A 85 6.01 -9.06 5.72
N ASP A 86 4.87 -9.47 6.27
CA ASP A 86 4.24 -10.76 5.99
C ASP A 86 3.29 -10.69 4.79
N PHE A 87 2.64 -9.55 4.62
CA PHE A 87 1.70 -9.28 3.54
C PHE A 87 1.89 -7.86 2.99
N GLY A 88 1.38 -7.60 1.80
CA GLY A 88 1.39 -6.27 1.21
C GLY A 88 0.28 -6.08 0.18
N PHE A 89 -0.29 -4.89 0.13
CA PHE A 89 -1.15 -4.48 -0.97
C PHE A 89 -0.27 -4.06 -2.16
N ILE A 90 -0.54 -4.65 -3.31
CA ILE A 90 0.33 -4.57 -4.48
C ILE A 90 -0.56 -4.51 -5.73
N GLN A 91 -0.23 -3.66 -6.68
CA GLN A 91 -0.83 -3.69 -8.01
C GLN A 91 -0.45 -5.00 -8.73
N SER A 92 -1.37 -5.56 -9.52
CA SER A 92 -1.16 -6.85 -10.17
C SER A 92 -0.05 -6.85 -11.24
N ASP A 93 0.16 -5.72 -11.90
CA ASP A 93 1.28 -5.51 -12.82
C ASP A 93 2.64 -5.56 -12.10
N HIS A 94 2.75 -4.96 -10.91
CA HIS A 94 3.95 -5.02 -10.08
C HIS A 94 4.20 -6.42 -9.53
N GLN A 95 3.15 -7.15 -9.16
CA GLN A 95 3.28 -8.58 -8.82
C GLN A 95 3.87 -9.37 -9.99
N HIS A 96 3.37 -9.14 -11.20
CA HIS A 96 3.89 -9.79 -12.40
C HIS A 96 5.36 -9.43 -12.64
N LYS A 97 5.71 -8.15 -12.60
CA LYS A 97 7.09 -7.67 -12.77
C LYS A 97 8.03 -8.29 -11.74
N ALA A 98 7.62 -8.35 -10.48
CA ALA A 98 8.41 -8.93 -9.40
C ALA A 98 8.66 -10.42 -9.61
N LEU A 99 7.63 -11.20 -9.99
CA LEU A 99 7.77 -12.62 -10.28
C LEU A 99 8.71 -12.91 -11.47
N GLN A 100 8.82 -11.98 -12.42
CA GLN A 100 9.68 -12.12 -13.59
C GLN A 100 11.05 -11.45 -13.43
N GLY A 101 11.31 -10.77 -12.32
CA GLY A 101 12.53 -9.98 -12.14
C GLY A 101 12.68 -8.85 -13.16
N LEU A 102 11.55 -8.24 -13.54
CA LEU A 102 11.52 -7.10 -14.45
C LEU A 102 11.63 -5.79 -13.65
N ALA A 103 12.06 -4.72 -14.31
CA ALA A 103 12.13 -3.40 -13.67
C ALA A 103 10.78 -3.01 -13.03
N PRO A 104 10.78 -2.45 -11.83
CA PRO A 104 11.92 -1.95 -11.04
C PRO A 104 12.62 -2.99 -10.13
N PHE A 105 12.34 -4.29 -10.29
CA PHE A 105 12.88 -5.39 -9.46
C PHE A 105 14.07 -6.11 -10.09
N ASP A 106 14.52 -5.69 -11.27
CA ASP A 106 15.59 -6.32 -12.05
C ASP A 106 16.95 -6.37 -11.33
N ARG A 107 17.19 -5.48 -10.37
CA ARG A 107 18.41 -5.45 -9.57
C ARG A 107 18.45 -6.52 -8.48
N ASP A 108 17.30 -6.83 -7.91
CA ASP A 108 17.15 -7.74 -6.77
C ASP A 108 16.76 -9.16 -7.23
N GLY A 109 16.46 -9.33 -8.54
CA GLY A 109 16.05 -10.58 -9.16
C GLY A 109 14.56 -10.91 -8.95
N ALA A 110 14.15 -12.06 -9.48
CA ALA A 110 12.77 -12.53 -9.38
C ALA A 110 12.39 -12.88 -7.94
N VAL A 111 11.16 -12.55 -7.54
CA VAL A 111 10.61 -12.83 -6.21
C VAL A 111 9.70 -14.06 -6.31
N ASP A 112 10.29 -15.24 -6.49
CA ASP A 112 9.59 -16.51 -6.76
C ASP A 112 8.61 -16.93 -5.64
N GLU A 113 8.85 -16.48 -4.42
CA GLU A 113 8.05 -16.85 -3.25
C GLU A 113 6.80 -15.98 -3.09
N LEU A 114 6.61 -14.95 -3.91
CA LEU A 114 5.44 -14.08 -3.84
C LEU A 114 4.17 -14.86 -4.19
N ARG A 115 3.14 -14.75 -3.35
CA ARG A 115 1.85 -15.43 -3.53
C ARG A 115 0.70 -14.45 -3.41
N ALA A 116 -0.27 -14.52 -4.33
CA ALA A 116 -1.51 -13.78 -4.23
C ALA A 116 -2.46 -14.44 -3.24
N VAL A 117 -3.04 -13.65 -2.34
CA VAL A 117 -4.03 -14.11 -1.35
C VAL A 117 -5.45 -13.83 -1.87
N PHE A 118 -5.73 -12.60 -2.26
CA PHE A 118 -6.99 -12.19 -2.89
C PHE A 118 -6.81 -10.90 -3.68
N SER A 119 -7.78 -10.59 -4.54
CA SER A 119 -7.87 -9.31 -5.25
C SER A 119 -8.88 -8.42 -4.55
N LEU A 120 -8.54 -7.16 -4.30
CA LEU A 120 -9.39 -6.22 -3.59
C LEU A 120 -10.33 -5.45 -4.54
N GLN A 121 -9.75 -4.67 -5.45
CA GLN A 121 -10.50 -3.80 -6.38
C GLN A 121 -9.72 -3.55 -7.66
N SER A 122 -10.41 -3.03 -8.67
CA SER A 122 -9.75 -2.45 -9.84
C SER A 122 -9.20 -1.06 -9.50
N GLU A 123 -8.02 -0.76 -10.04
CA GLU A 123 -7.36 0.53 -9.94
C GLU A 123 -7.14 1.10 -11.34
N ILE A 124 -7.26 2.40 -11.45
CA ILE A 124 -7.05 3.12 -12.71
C ILE A 124 -6.09 4.27 -12.50
N LEU A 125 -5.31 4.59 -13.53
CA LEU A 125 -4.55 5.82 -13.56
C LEU A 125 -5.52 6.99 -13.68
N THR A 126 -5.66 7.75 -12.61
CA THR A 126 -6.50 8.93 -12.52
C THR A 126 -5.64 10.17 -12.67
N VAL A 127 -6.06 11.08 -13.54
CA VAL A 127 -5.45 12.41 -13.71
C VAL A 127 -6.49 13.44 -13.30
N VAL A 128 -6.17 14.25 -12.30
CA VAL A 128 -6.99 15.39 -11.89
C VAL A 128 -6.24 16.65 -12.25
N VAL A 129 -6.94 17.58 -12.89
CA VAL A 129 -6.37 18.85 -13.37
C VAL A 129 -7.15 20.01 -12.80
N ARG A 130 -6.50 21.12 -12.57
CA ARG A 130 -7.16 22.38 -12.27
C ARG A 130 -7.98 22.84 -13.47
N GLU A 131 -9.16 23.40 -13.23
CA GLU A 131 -10.04 23.88 -14.30
C GLU A 131 -9.38 24.97 -15.15
N ASP A 132 -8.61 25.86 -14.52
CA ASP A 132 -7.91 26.98 -15.15
C ASP A 132 -6.56 26.61 -15.78
N SER A 133 -6.08 25.35 -15.63
CA SER A 133 -4.80 24.88 -16.18
C SER A 133 -4.76 24.83 -17.71
N GLY A 134 -5.94 24.77 -18.35
CA GLY A 134 -6.08 24.57 -19.79
C GLY A 134 -5.81 23.14 -20.27
N ILE A 135 -5.51 22.20 -19.36
CA ILE A 135 -5.24 20.78 -19.68
C ILE A 135 -6.56 20.12 -20.07
N ARG A 136 -6.59 19.43 -21.23
CA ARG A 136 -7.80 18.73 -21.72
C ARG A 136 -7.59 17.24 -21.99
N ASP A 137 -6.33 16.84 -22.12
CA ASP A 137 -5.90 15.45 -22.39
C ASP A 137 -4.50 15.21 -21.78
N LEU A 138 -3.96 14.02 -22.00
CA LEU A 138 -2.64 13.67 -21.46
C LEU A 138 -1.51 14.52 -22.07
N ASP A 139 -1.61 14.88 -23.34
CA ASP A 139 -0.56 15.67 -24.00
C ASP A 139 -0.48 17.09 -23.42
N GLY A 140 -1.60 17.60 -22.93
CA GLY A 140 -1.66 18.87 -22.21
C GLY A 140 -0.90 18.92 -20.88
N LEU A 141 -0.37 17.81 -20.40
CA LEU A 141 0.48 17.78 -19.19
C LEU A 141 1.91 18.28 -19.47
N GLU A 142 2.37 18.23 -20.72
CA GLU A 142 3.71 18.70 -21.08
C GLU A 142 3.86 20.18 -20.77
N GLY A 143 5.00 20.55 -20.18
CA GLY A 143 5.27 21.91 -19.72
C GLY A 143 4.48 22.38 -18.50
N LYS A 144 3.68 21.50 -17.85
CA LYS A 144 2.88 21.83 -16.66
C LYS A 144 3.57 21.37 -15.37
N ARG A 145 3.07 21.86 -14.24
CA ARG A 145 3.48 21.41 -12.90
C ARG A 145 2.65 20.17 -12.53
N VAL A 146 3.25 19.01 -12.59
CA VAL A 146 2.55 17.71 -12.46
C VAL A 146 3.10 16.93 -11.29
N ASN A 147 2.22 16.43 -10.41
CA ASN A 147 2.63 15.42 -9.45
C ASN A 147 2.68 14.05 -10.14
N ILE A 148 3.88 13.50 -10.25
CA ILE A 148 4.17 12.23 -10.93
C ILE A 148 4.23 11.03 -9.96
N GLY A 149 3.96 11.27 -8.66
CA GLY A 149 3.93 10.26 -7.61
C GLY A 149 5.25 10.09 -6.87
N VAL A 150 5.18 9.52 -5.67
CA VAL A 150 6.36 9.33 -4.83
C VAL A 150 7.21 8.14 -5.33
N PRO A 151 8.54 8.20 -5.22
CA PRO A 151 9.40 7.07 -5.49
C PRO A 151 9.03 5.84 -4.64
N GLY A 152 9.08 4.65 -5.25
CA GLY A 152 8.70 3.39 -4.59
C GLY A 152 7.19 3.11 -4.58
N SER A 153 6.36 3.98 -5.16
CA SER A 153 4.94 3.71 -5.36
C SER A 153 4.68 3.06 -6.72
N GLY A 154 3.66 2.19 -6.76
CA GLY A 154 3.19 1.65 -8.03
C GLY A 154 2.61 2.73 -8.95
N SER A 155 2.00 3.78 -8.38
CA SER A 155 1.49 4.91 -9.16
C SER A 155 2.60 5.63 -9.93
N ARG A 156 3.77 5.85 -9.30
CA ARG A 156 4.92 6.45 -9.94
C ARG A 156 5.41 5.57 -11.10
N ASP A 157 5.62 4.29 -10.85
CA ASP A 157 6.11 3.36 -11.87
C ASP A 157 5.14 3.27 -13.06
N THR A 158 3.84 3.16 -12.82
CA THR A 158 2.81 3.17 -13.88
C THR A 158 2.83 4.47 -14.67
N PHE A 159 3.00 5.63 -14.02
CA PHE A 159 3.06 6.91 -14.75
C PHE A 159 4.37 7.05 -15.52
N GLU A 160 5.49 6.53 -15.03
CA GLU A 160 6.75 6.47 -15.78
C GLU A 160 6.65 5.62 -17.04
N GLU A 161 5.84 4.54 -17.04
CA GLU A 161 5.54 3.81 -18.27
C GLU A 161 4.78 4.68 -19.29
N VAL A 162 3.81 5.48 -18.82
CA VAL A 162 3.12 6.46 -19.67
C VAL A 162 4.09 7.50 -20.21
N MET A 163 4.95 8.04 -19.34
CA MET A 163 5.99 8.99 -19.76
C MET A 163 6.90 8.39 -20.83
N LYS A 164 7.38 7.15 -20.62
CA LYS A 164 8.20 6.45 -21.59
C LYS A 164 7.49 6.23 -22.91
N ALA A 165 6.22 5.84 -22.90
CA ALA A 165 5.42 5.67 -24.12
C ALA A 165 5.19 6.97 -24.89
N LYS A 166 5.20 8.10 -24.19
CA LYS A 166 5.09 9.47 -24.75
C LYS A 166 6.44 10.08 -25.14
N GLY A 167 7.55 9.45 -24.80
CA GLY A 167 8.89 10.02 -24.97
C GLY A 167 9.20 11.13 -23.96
N TRP A 168 8.48 11.20 -22.86
CA TRP A 168 8.65 12.20 -21.80
C TRP A 168 9.71 11.78 -20.77
N SER A 169 10.26 12.79 -20.15
CA SER A 169 11.11 12.68 -18.96
C SER A 169 10.63 13.71 -17.91
N ASN A 170 11.26 13.73 -16.74
CA ASN A 170 10.94 14.77 -15.74
C ASN A 170 11.13 16.19 -16.30
N ALA A 171 12.06 16.38 -17.24
CA ALA A 171 12.29 17.65 -17.91
C ALA A 171 11.18 18.06 -18.89
N SER A 172 10.28 17.16 -19.24
CA SER A 172 9.08 17.48 -20.04
C SER A 172 8.04 18.28 -19.25
N PHE A 173 8.18 18.38 -17.93
CA PHE A 173 7.27 19.13 -17.07
C PHE A 173 7.95 20.40 -16.54
N ALA A 174 7.18 21.46 -16.33
CA ALA A 174 7.68 22.65 -15.64
C ALA A 174 8.07 22.32 -14.18
N LEU A 175 7.36 21.36 -13.57
CA LEU A 175 7.68 20.73 -12.29
C LEU A 175 7.19 19.30 -12.30
N ALA A 176 8.09 18.33 -12.11
CA ALA A 176 7.76 16.95 -11.82
C ALA A 176 7.78 16.77 -10.27
N ALA A 177 6.65 16.97 -9.63
CA ALA A 177 6.54 16.85 -8.18
C ALA A 177 6.36 15.39 -7.75
N GLU A 178 6.84 15.06 -6.54
CA GLU A 178 6.83 13.72 -5.97
C GLU A 178 6.08 13.69 -4.62
N LEU A 179 4.90 14.30 -4.60
CA LEU A 179 4.10 14.45 -3.38
C LEU A 179 3.38 13.16 -3.02
N LYS A 180 3.21 12.97 -1.71
CA LYS A 180 2.39 11.89 -1.17
C LYS A 180 0.90 12.12 -1.46
N PRO A 181 0.07 11.06 -1.51
CA PRO A 181 -1.36 11.19 -1.77
C PRO A 181 -2.09 12.18 -0.85
N ALA A 182 -1.70 12.28 0.41
CA ALA A 182 -2.30 13.20 1.36
C ALA A 182 -2.02 14.69 1.07
N GLU A 183 -1.00 14.98 0.27
CA GLU A 183 -0.56 16.35 -0.06
C GLU A 183 -1.11 16.83 -1.41
N MET A 184 -1.59 15.90 -2.24
CA MET A 184 -1.99 16.17 -3.63
C MET A 184 -3.11 17.20 -3.74
N ALA A 185 -4.19 17.02 -2.95
CA ALA A 185 -5.35 17.90 -3.00
C ALA A 185 -5.01 19.33 -2.60
N SER A 186 -4.18 19.51 -1.54
CA SER A 186 -3.72 20.84 -1.13
C SER A 186 -2.89 21.51 -2.19
N ALA A 187 -1.89 20.78 -2.74
CA ALA A 187 -0.98 21.34 -3.73
C ALA A 187 -1.71 21.77 -5.01
N LEU A 188 -2.76 21.01 -5.39
CA LEU A 188 -3.60 21.36 -6.53
C LEU A 188 -4.48 22.60 -6.23
N GLY A 189 -5.17 22.62 -5.09
CA GLY A 189 -6.05 23.73 -4.68
C GLY A 189 -5.29 25.03 -4.40
N ASP A 190 -4.08 24.94 -3.83
CA ASP A 190 -3.22 26.10 -3.53
C ASP A 190 -2.45 26.62 -4.78
N ASN A 191 -2.78 26.11 -5.97
CA ASN A 191 -2.11 26.48 -7.23
C ASN A 191 -0.60 26.22 -7.25
N ASN A 192 -0.13 25.24 -6.48
CA ASN A 192 1.26 24.79 -6.55
C ASN A 192 1.48 23.76 -7.67
N LEU A 193 0.41 23.08 -8.09
CA LEU A 193 0.37 22.11 -9.19
C LEU A 193 -0.76 22.45 -10.17
N ASP A 194 -0.59 22.05 -11.43
CA ASP A 194 -1.62 22.12 -12.47
C ASP A 194 -2.35 20.80 -12.63
N ALA A 195 -1.68 19.67 -12.30
CA ALA A 195 -2.22 18.34 -12.37
C ALA A 195 -1.61 17.41 -11.32
N ILE A 196 -2.38 16.38 -10.94
CA ILE A 196 -1.91 15.25 -10.16
C ILE A 196 -2.22 13.95 -10.90
N THR A 197 -1.34 12.95 -10.77
CA THR A 197 -1.57 11.59 -11.27
C THR A 197 -1.56 10.60 -10.12
N TYR A 198 -2.49 9.65 -10.14
CA TYR A 198 -2.58 8.64 -9.09
C TYR A 198 -3.26 7.37 -9.60
N VAL A 199 -2.62 6.21 -9.39
CA VAL A 199 -3.25 4.91 -9.63
C VAL A 199 -3.93 4.47 -8.36
N VAL A 200 -5.26 4.43 -8.38
CA VAL A 200 -6.04 4.16 -7.17
C VAL A 200 -7.44 3.64 -7.52
N GLY A 201 -8.02 2.87 -6.60
CA GLY A 201 -9.44 2.53 -6.63
C GLY A 201 -10.31 3.69 -6.16
N HIS A 202 -11.50 3.79 -6.72
CA HIS A 202 -12.47 4.82 -6.35
C HIS A 202 -13.62 4.25 -5.52
N PRO A 203 -14.15 5.03 -4.53
CA PRO A 203 -13.75 6.39 -4.15
C PRO A 203 -12.42 6.41 -3.37
N SER A 204 -11.67 7.50 -3.50
CA SER A 204 -10.39 7.71 -2.82
C SER A 204 -10.39 9.08 -2.12
N GLY A 205 -9.97 9.10 -0.84
CA GLY A 205 -9.87 10.35 -0.10
C GLY A 205 -8.85 11.35 -0.69
N ALA A 206 -7.81 10.84 -1.37
CA ALA A 206 -6.83 11.70 -2.06
C ALA A 206 -7.44 12.43 -3.26
N ILE A 207 -8.41 11.81 -3.94
CA ILE A 207 -9.08 12.39 -5.11
C ILE A 207 -10.29 13.21 -4.67
N GLY A 208 -11.11 12.71 -3.72
CA GLY A 208 -12.27 13.44 -3.19
C GLY A 208 -11.92 14.77 -2.53
N GLY A 209 -10.76 14.85 -1.89
CA GLY A 209 -10.27 16.10 -1.29
C GLY A 209 -9.95 17.22 -2.30
N THR A 210 -9.89 16.92 -3.59
CA THR A 210 -9.71 17.94 -4.65
C THR A 210 -10.99 18.71 -4.92
N ASP A 211 -12.16 18.06 -4.83
CA ASP A 211 -13.46 18.66 -5.08
C ASP A 211 -13.90 19.61 -3.93
N GLU A 212 -13.56 19.26 -2.68
CA GLU A 212 -13.98 20.05 -1.51
C GLU A 212 -13.23 21.38 -1.39
N ARG A 213 -12.01 21.50 -1.91
CA ARG A 213 -11.21 22.72 -1.79
C ARG A 213 -11.48 23.75 -2.87
N GLU A 214 -11.85 23.33 -4.08
CA GLU A 214 -12.37 24.25 -5.11
C GLU A 214 -13.67 24.94 -4.68
N GLY A 215 -14.48 24.28 -3.80
CA GLY A 215 -15.70 24.88 -3.25
C GLY A 215 -15.50 25.84 -2.08
N ALA A 216 -14.30 25.89 -1.45
CA ALA A 216 -14.07 26.69 -0.24
C ALA A 216 -13.74 28.16 -0.53
N ASP A 217 -13.23 28.48 -1.73
CA ASP A 217 -12.87 29.84 -2.13
C ASP A 217 -13.97 30.61 -2.87
N HIS A 218 -15.13 29.99 -3.11
CA HIS A 218 -16.28 30.73 -3.63
C HIS A 218 -17.10 31.32 -2.46
N PRO A 219 -17.36 32.64 -2.43
CA PRO A 219 -18.24 33.25 -1.47
C PRO A 219 -19.60 32.54 -1.57
N ARG A 220 -20.07 31.97 -0.46
CA ARG A 220 -21.37 31.28 -0.41
C ARG A 220 -22.45 32.20 -0.92
N PRO A 221 -23.14 31.90 -2.01
CA PRO A 221 -24.26 32.72 -2.44
C PRO A 221 -25.31 32.70 -1.33
N GLY A 222 -25.87 33.86 -1.04
CA GLY A 222 -26.94 34.02 -0.05
C GLY A 222 -28.03 32.99 -0.32
N ARG A 223 -28.67 32.51 0.74
CA ARG A 223 -29.76 31.53 0.80
C ARG A 223 -30.82 31.80 -0.27
N GLY A 224 -30.72 31.26 -1.47
CA GLY A 224 -31.72 31.50 -2.50
C GLY A 224 -31.46 30.85 -3.86
N ASP A 225 -30.26 30.49 -4.21
CA ASP A 225 -29.99 29.95 -5.55
C ASP A 225 -29.37 28.54 -5.50
N ARG A 226 -30.24 27.51 -5.59
CA ARG A 226 -29.82 26.10 -5.73
C ARG A 226 -29.48 25.83 -7.19
N ARG A 227 -28.32 26.24 -7.65
CA ARG A 227 -27.72 25.69 -8.85
C ARG A 227 -26.81 24.53 -8.47
N PRO A 228 -26.90 23.38 -9.14
CA PRO A 228 -25.99 22.28 -8.87
C PRO A 228 -24.56 22.70 -9.19
N ALA A 229 -23.64 22.48 -8.23
CA ALA A 229 -22.20 22.68 -8.42
C ALA A 229 -21.75 21.94 -9.70
N ARG A 230 -21.07 22.64 -10.60
CA ARG A 230 -20.45 22.03 -11.76
C ARG A 230 -19.33 21.11 -11.26
N GLN A 231 -19.52 19.83 -11.45
CA GLN A 231 -18.54 18.80 -11.16
C GLN A 231 -17.26 19.07 -11.95
N GLY A 232 -16.13 19.11 -11.27
CA GLY A 232 -14.81 19.14 -11.88
C GLY A 232 -14.70 18.01 -12.92
N ARG A 233 -14.11 18.31 -14.08
CA ARG A 233 -14.08 17.39 -15.22
C ARG A 233 -13.06 16.28 -14.95
N LEU A 234 -13.56 15.13 -14.52
CA LEU A 234 -12.78 13.89 -14.44
C LEU A 234 -12.51 13.40 -15.87
N LEU A 235 -11.27 13.47 -16.34
CA LEU A 235 -10.86 12.87 -17.61
C LEU A 235 -10.66 11.35 -17.40
N GLN A 236 -11.77 10.60 -17.40
CA GLN A 236 -11.71 9.14 -17.45
C GLN A 236 -11.55 8.70 -18.92
N ARG A 237 -10.34 8.38 -19.34
CA ARG A 237 -10.14 7.43 -20.44
C ARG A 237 -9.58 6.15 -19.82
N GLY A 238 -10.45 5.19 -19.57
CA GLY A 238 -10.06 3.82 -19.27
C GLY A 238 -9.23 3.30 -20.45
N ALA A 239 -7.93 3.14 -20.25
CA ALA A 239 -7.14 2.28 -21.12
C ALA A 239 -7.68 0.87 -20.88
N ASP A 240 -8.37 0.31 -21.90
CA ASP A 240 -8.90 -1.05 -21.86
C ASP A 240 -7.74 -2.05 -21.89
N THR A 241 -7.27 -2.40 -20.69
CA THR A 241 -6.20 -3.38 -20.46
C THR A 241 -6.60 -4.80 -20.89
N ARG A 242 -7.85 -5.03 -21.33
CA ARG A 242 -8.30 -6.36 -21.81
C ARG A 242 -7.64 -6.79 -23.12
N ARG A 243 -7.06 -5.88 -23.89
CA ARG A 243 -6.42 -6.20 -25.18
C ARG A 243 -4.97 -6.68 -25.06
N ALA A 244 -4.31 -6.47 -23.91
CA ALA A 244 -2.91 -6.88 -23.70
C ALA A 244 -2.77 -8.34 -23.21
N LEU A 245 -3.83 -8.98 -22.74
CA LEU A 245 -3.79 -10.34 -22.18
C LEU A 245 -4.20 -11.46 -23.16
N SER A 246 -4.54 -11.14 -24.41
CA SER A 246 -4.94 -12.16 -25.42
C SER A 246 -3.76 -12.82 -26.16
N GLY A 247 -2.51 -12.50 -25.80
CA GLY A 247 -1.28 -13.00 -26.45
C GLY A 247 -0.50 -14.08 -25.70
N CYS A 248 -0.91 -14.47 -24.50
CA CYS A 248 -0.26 -15.56 -23.75
C CYS A 248 -1.15 -16.82 -23.80
N ARG A 249 -0.83 -17.72 -24.73
CA ARG A 249 -1.12 -19.15 -24.66
C ARG A 249 0.16 -19.92 -24.45
#